data_85828bd44038d63b2f9743af0a0e3b3b
#
_entry.id   85828bd44038d63b2f9743af0a0e3b3b
#
_cell.length_a   1.000
_cell.length_b   1.000
_cell.length_c   1.000
_cell.angle_alpha   90.00
_cell.angle_beta   90.00
_cell.angle_gamma   90.00
#
_symmetry.space_group_name_H-M   'P 1'
#
loop_
_entity.id
_entity.type
_entity.pdbx_description
1 polymer ?
#
loop_
_entity_poly.entity_id
_entity_poly.type
_entity_poly.pdbx_seq_one_letter_code
_entity_poly.pdbx_strand_id
1 'polypeptide(L)' 'MNVGDKVKFTFAKKEMEGQVDRIFPKNVYIKADFPKDKGKIIKRKIKDIKD' A
#
# COMPACT_ATOMS: atom_id res chain seq x y z
N MET A 1 8.90 -8.22 -3.21
CA MET A 1 8.08 -7.47 -2.24
C MET A 1 7.92 -8.31 -0.99
N ASN A 2 8.21 -7.73 0.15
CA ASN A 2 8.12 -8.42 1.44
C ASN A 2 7.37 -7.55 2.43
N VAL A 3 6.80 -8.21 3.44
CA VAL A 3 6.16 -7.48 4.54
C VAL A 3 7.18 -6.54 5.18
N GLY A 4 6.78 -5.28 5.37
CA GLY A 4 7.66 -4.25 5.91
C GLY A 4 8.32 -3.37 4.86
N ASP A 5 8.26 -3.77 3.58
CA ASP A 5 8.84 -2.97 2.51
C ASP A 5 8.01 -1.70 2.28
N LYS A 6 8.71 -0.63 1.91
CA LYS A 6 8.03 0.59 1.49
C LYS A 6 7.70 0.49 0.01
N VAL A 7 6.48 0.85 -0.33
CA VAL A 7 6.00 0.80 -1.71
C VAL A 7 5.24 2.07 -2.04
N LYS A 8 5.12 2.35 -3.34
CA LYS A 8 4.33 3.47 -3.82
C LYS A 8 3.10 2.97 -4.52
N PHE A 9 2.01 3.69 -4.35
CA PHE A 9 0.75 3.33 -4.98
C PHE A 9 -0.05 4.59 -5.28
N THR A 10 -1.03 4.46 -6.17
CA THR A 10 -1.90 5.57 -6.52
C THR A 10 -3.19 5.50 -5.72
N PHE A 11 -3.53 6.58 -5.04
CA PHE A 11 -4.76 6.70 -4.29
C PHE A 11 -5.39 8.06 -4.55
N ALA A 12 -6.65 8.06 -5.00
CA ALA A 12 -7.38 9.30 -5.30
C ALA A 12 -6.59 10.18 -6.27
N LYS A 13 -6.03 9.58 -7.32
CA LYS A 13 -5.24 10.25 -8.35
C LYS A 13 -3.93 10.85 -7.85
N LYS A 14 -3.50 10.47 -6.65
CA LYS A 14 -2.23 10.92 -6.09
C LYS A 14 -1.35 9.72 -5.80
N GLU A 15 -0.05 9.91 -6.01
CA GLU A 15 0.91 8.89 -5.63
C GLU A 15 1.20 9.00 -4.14
N MET A 16 1.10 7.88 -3.45
CA MET A 16 1.33 7.83 -2.02
C MET A 16 2.33 6.73 -1.70
N GLU A 17 2.99 6.86 -0.57
CA GLU A 17 3.93 5.87 -0.09
C GLU A 17 3.34 5.19 1.14
N GLY A 18 3.50 3.88 1.19
CA GLY A 18 3.04 3.10 2.33
C GLY A 18 3.99 1.95 2.61
N GLN A 19 3.64 1.16 3.60
CA GLN A 19 4.44 0.01 4.00
C GLN A 19 3.58 -1.24 3.85
N VAL A 20 4.19 -2.29 3.29
CA VAL A 20 3.49 -3.57 3.11
C VAL A 20 3.17 -4.17 4.47
N ASP A 21 1.89 -4.43 4.72
CA ASP A 21 1.44 -5.05 5.97
C ASP A 21 1.25 -6.56 5.80
N ARG A 22 0.65 -6.97 4.67
CA ARG A 22 0.47 -8.39 4.35
C ARG A 22 0.50 -8.59 2.85
N ILE A 23 0.94 -9.79 2.45
CA ILE A 23 1.00 -10.16 1.03
C ILE A 23 0.15 -11.40 0.81
N PHE A 24 -0.74 -11.33 -0.17
CA PHE A 24 -1.56 -12.45 -0.63
C PHE A 24 -1.19 -12.77 -2.07
N PRO A 25 -1.60 -13.93 -2.61
CA PRO A 25 -1.22 -14.32 -3.97
C PRO A 25 -1.54 -13.28 -5.05
N LYS A 26 -2.62 -12.53 -4.90
CA LYS A 26 -3.05 -11.55 -5.91
C LYS A 26 -3.15 -10.13 -5.36
N ASN A 27 -3.12 -9.96 -4.05
CA ASN A 27 -3.35 -8.69 -3.41
C ASN A 27 -2.30 -8.42 -2.35
N VAL A 28 -2.20 -7.16 -1.98
CA VAL A 28 -1.31 -6.74 -0.90
C VAL A 28 -2.03 -5.72 -0.04
N TYR A 29 -1.85 -5.83 1.27
CA TYR A 29 -2.38 -4.85 2.21
C TYR A 29 -1.26 -3.87 2.53
N ILE A 30 -1.55 -2.59 2.40
CA ILE A 30 -0.59 -1.53 2.58
C ILE A 30 -1.05 -0.62 3.70
N LYS A 31 -0.17 -0.37 4.65
CA LYS A 31 -0.42 0.57 5.73
C LYS A 31 0.16 1.92 5.34
N ALA A 32 -0.66 2.95 5.32
CA ALA A 32 -0.24 4.29 4.94
C ALA A 32 -0.91 5.34 5.81
N ASP A 33 -0.24 6.48 5.94
CA ASP A 33 -0.78 7.61 6.69
C ASP A 33 -1.53 8.53 5.73
N PHE A 34 -2.84 8.56 5.87
CA PHE A 34 -3.68 9.48 5.11
C PHE A 34 -3.94 10.74 5.91
N PRO A 35 -4.26 11.86 5.25
CA PRO A 35 -4.53 13.11 5.95
C PRO A 35 -5.58 12.99 7.05
N LYS A 36 -6.59 12.15 6.84
CA LYS A 36 -7.68 11.97 7.79
C LYS A 36 -7.54 10.71 8.65
N ASP A 37 -6.75 9.74 8.19
CA ASP A 37 -6.60 8.46 8.86
C ASP A 37 -5.14 8.04 8.85
N LYS A 38 -4.48 8.12 9.99
CA LYS A 38 -3.10 7.66 10.12
C LYS A 38 -3.07 6.16 10.34
N GLY A 39 -2.15 5.49 9.65
CA GLY A 39 -1.99 4.06 9.81
C GLY A 39 -3.13 3.24 9.25
N LYS A 40 -3.86 3.78 8.27
CA LYS A 40 -4.95 3.05 7.62
C LYS A 40 -4.40 1.98 6.70
N ILE A 41 -5.03 0.81 6.73
CA ILE A 41 -4.64 -0.31 5.86
C ILE A 41 -5.61 -0.36 4.68
N ILE A 42 -5.04 -0.42 3.48
CA ILE A 42 -5.82 -0.54 2.25
C ILE A 42 -5.40 -1.78 1.49
N LYS A 43 -6.32 -2.30 0.66
CA LYS A 43 -6.04 -3.44 -0.20
C LYS A 43 -5.77 -2.96 -1.62
N ARG A 44 -4.70 -3.46 -2.23
CA ARG A 44 -4.37 -3.16 -3.63
C ARG A 44 -3.94 -4.45 -4.32
N LYS A 45 -4.14 -4.47 -5.63
CA LYS A 45 -3.63 -5.57 -6.43
C LYS A 45 -2.11 -5.44 -6.54
N ILE A 46 -1.41 -6.57 -6.48
CA ILE A 46 0.06 -6.55 -6.54
C ILE A 46 0.55 -5.84 -7.79
N LYS A 47 -0.11 -6.03 -8.92
CA LYS A 47 0.28 -5.39 -10.18
C LYS A 47 0.14 -3.87 -10.16
N ASP A 48 -0.64 -3.32 -9.23
CA ASP A 48 -0.85 -1.88 -9.12
C ASP A 48 0.19 -1.21 -8.23
N ILE A 49 1.08 -1.98 -7.63
CA ILE A 49 2.08 -1.47 -6.70
C ILE A 49 3.40 -1.27 -7.43
N LYS A 50 4.01 -0.14 -7.19
CA LYS A 50 5.35 0.17 -7.70
C LYS A 50 6.35 0.05 -6.56
N ASP A 51 7.39 -0.71 -6.81
CA ASP A 51 8.48 -0.86 -5.83
C ASP A 51 9.47 0.30 -5.95
#